data_59edc084cccd70443f4b4a2e5ba90609
#
_entry.id   59edc084cccd70443f4b4a2e5ba90609
#
_cell.length_a   1.000
_cell.length_b   1.000
_cell.length_c   1.000
_cell.angle_alpha   90.00
_cell.angle_beta   90.00
_cell.angle_gamma   90.00
#
_symmetry.space_group_name_H-M   'P 1'
#
loop_
_entity.id
_entity.type
_entity.pdbx_description
1 polymer ?
#
loop_
_entity_poly.entity_id
_entity_poly.type
_entity_poly.pdbx_seq_one_letter_code
_entity_poly.pdbx_strand_id
1 'polypeptide(L)'
;MSEFDSPNYAEYVYERKAEGTLLLSRILMITAYVLFAGAFFVVCYTVGIIPVFAICPLLLFIIWLCTWRLVSYDYYYEFKAGTLELGAVRLKKSDRRKFPKLTVHIRDVEYADEYPGDSEKLADIKKVYDFSESKSSPNRIVLVFRSSEGRAAVIFEGTAKVANLIAAFCQGGKSLKGKKFHG
;
A
#
# COMPACT_ATOMS: atom_id res chain seq x y z
N MET A 1 4.42 -18.95 23.71
CA MET A 1 5.18 -18.09 22.78
C MET A 1 4.21 -17.61 21.72
N SER A 2 3.95 -16.30 21.68
CA SER A 2 3.08 -15.76 20.63
C SER A 2 3.79 -15.89 19.28
N GLU A 3 3.04 -16.10 18.20
CA GLU A 3 3.57 -16.20 16.82
C GLU A 3 4.40 -14.95 16.43
N PHE A 4 4.18 -13.81 17.13
CA PHE A 4 4.88 -12.54 16.98
C PHE A 4 6.35 -12.53 17.45
N ASP A 5 6.74 -13.45 18.34
CA ASP A 5 8.11 -13.57 18.87
C ASP A 5 8.98 -14.58 18.11
N SER A 6 8.46 -15.17 17.03
CA SER A 6 9.23 -16.10 16.21
C SER A 6 10.39 -15.38 15.50
N PRO A 7 11.61 -15.93 15.53
CA PRO A 7 12.75 -15.35 14.82
C PRO A 7 12.55 -15.31 13.29
N ASN A 8 11.64 -16.11 12.75
CA ASN A 8 11.34 -16.20 11.32
C ASN A 8 10.04 -15.49 10.92
N TYR A 9 9.55 -14.59 11.77
CA TYR A 9 8.33 -13.82 11.53
C TYR A 9 8.58 -12.33 11.62
N ALA A 10 8.08 -11.58 10.66
CA ALA A 10 8.04 -10.12 10.70
C ALA A 10 6.73 -9.64 10.08
N GLU A 11 6.02 -8.80 10.80
CA GLU A 11 4.83 -8.11 10.30
C GLU A 11 5.01 -6.62 10.53
N TYR A 12 4.64 -5.83 9.54
CA TYR A 12 4.65 -4.38 9.63
C TYR A 12 3.50 -3.78 8.86
N VAL A 13 2.82 -2.83 9.48
CA VAL A 13 1.74 -2.05 8.87
C VAL A 13 2.15 -0.59 8.88
N TYR A 14 2.07 0.05 7.74
CA TYR A 14 2.45 1.45 7.58
C TYR A 14 1.42 2.24 6.80
N GLU A 15 1.30 3.51 7.18
CA GLU A 15 0.36 4.43 6.56
C GLU A 15 0.86 4.84 5.18
N ARG A 16 -0.02 4.74 4.19
CA ARG A 16 0.28 5.21 2.86
C ARG A 16 0.09 6.73 2.76
N LYS A 17 1.16 7.46 2.46
CA LYS A 17 1.06 8.90 2.19
C LYS A 17 0.22 9.17 0.93
N ALA A 18 -0.56 10.25 1.00
CA ALA A 18 -1.39 10.66 -0.12
C ALA A 18 -0.54 11.35 -1.18
N GLU A 19 0.11 10.57 -2.06
CA GLU A 19 0.94 11.04 -3.16
C GLU A 19 0.47 10.50 -4.51
N GLY A 20 0.81 11.20 -5.58
CA GLY A 20 0.54 10.77 -6.95
C GLY A 20 -0.93 10.47 -7.22
N THR A 21 -1.21 9.27 -7.71
CA THR A 21 -2.57 8.84 -8.11
C THR A 21 -3.55 8.80 -6.93
N LEU A 22 -3.09 8.52 -5.71
CA LEU A 22 -3.95 8.50 -4.53
C LEU A 22 -4.38 9.91 -4.13
N LEU A 23 -3.46 10.88 -4.17
CA LEU A 23 -3.78 12.28 -3.94
C LEU A 23 -4.79 12.78 -4.98
N LEU A 24 -4.56 12.48 -6.26
CA LEU A 24 -5.46 12.83 -7.35
C LEU A 24 -6.86 12.22 -7.14
N SER A 25 -6.94 10.95 -6.76
CA SER A 25 -8.22 10.29 -6.47
C SER A 25 -8.96 10.94 -5.31
N ARG A 26 -8.25 11.34 -4.25
CA ARG A 26 -8.85 12.06 -3.10
C ARG A 26 -9.39 13.44 -3.51
N ILE A 27 -8.60 14.21 -4.29
CA ILE A 27 -9.02 15.50 -4.79
C ILE A 27 -10.25 15.35 -5.69
N LEU A 28 -10.23 14.41 -6.63
CA LEU A 28 -11.34 14.16 -7.54
C LEU A 28 -12.63 13.79 -6.81
N MET A 29 -12.52 12.95 -5.76
CA MET A 29 -13.68 12.63 -4.92
C MET A 29 -14.23 13.84 -4.17
N ILE A 30 -13.38 14.69 -3.59
CA ILE A 30 -13.83 15.93 -2.91
C ILE A 30 -14.51 16.85 -3.91
N THR A 31 -13.93 17.02 -5.11
CA THR A 31 -14.53 17.82 -6.18
C THR A 31 -15.89 17.27 -6.59
N ALA A 32 -16.04 15.94 -6.71
CA ALA A 32 -17.31 15.31 -7.01
C ALA A 32 -18.38 15.58 -5.94
N TYR A 33 -18.01 15.60 -4.66
CA TYR A 33 -18.97 15.94 -3.59
C TYR A 33 -19.45 17.40 -3.68
N VAL A 34 -18.52 18.33 -3.97
CA VAL A 34 -18.87 19.75 -4.15
C VAL A 34 -19.79 19.93 -5.35
N LEU A 35 -19.49 19.30 -6.48
CA LEU A 35 -20.33 19.35 -7.68
C LEU A 35 -21.70 18.73 -7.44
N PHE A 36 -21.77 17.61 -6.72
CA PHE A 36 -23.04 17.00 -6.34
C PHE A 36 -23.90 17.93 -5.49
N ALA A 37 -23.32 18.57 -4.46
CA ALA A 37 -24.02 19.52 -3.61
C ALA A 37 -24.54 20.73 -4.40
N GLY A 38 -23.72 21.29 -5.30
CA GLY A 38 -24.11 22.41 -6.16
C GLY A 38 -25.24 22.03 -7.12
N ALA A 39 -25.14 20.89 -7.81
CA ALA A 39 -26.18 20.40 -8.70
C ALA A 39 -27.50 20.14 -7.95
N PHE A 40 -27.41 19.52 -6.77
CA PHE A 40 -28.58 19.25 -5.94
C PHE A 40 -29.26 20.55 -5.47
N PHE A 41 -28.46 21.57 -5.11
CA PHE A 41 -29.00 22.89 -4.76
C PHE A 41 -29.74 23.54 -5.94
N VAL A 42 -29.14 23.52 -7.15
CA VAL A 42 -29.76 24.09 -8.35
C VAL A 42 -31.09 23.43 -8.65
N VAL A 43 -31.15 22.09 -8.57
CA VAL A 43 -32.40 21.34 -8.77
C VAL A 43 -33.47 21.74 -7.73
N CYS A 44 -33.12 21.77 -6.45
CA CYS A 44 -34.06 22.14 -5.39
C CYS A 44 -34.60 23.61 -5.58
N TYR A 45 -33.72 24.50 -6.04
CA TYR A 45 -34.07 25.87 -6.32
C TYR A 45 -35.04 26.00 -7.53
N THR A 46 -34.72 25.36 -8.63
CA THR A 46 -35.54 25.41 -9.88
C THR A 46 -36.92 24.79 -9.72
N VAL A 47 -37.01 23.71 -8.90
CA VAL A 47 -38.28 23.01 -8.64
C VAL A 47 -39.07 23.69 -7.51
N GLY A 48 -38.49 24.68 -6.78
CA GLY A 48 -39.17 25.38 -5.70
C GLY A 48 -39.27 24.61 -4.39
N ILE A 49 -38.45 23.52 -4.22
CA ILE A 49 -38.43 22.66 -3.02
C ILE A 49 -37.18 22.89 -2.18
N ILE A 50 -36.81 24.16 -1.98
CA ILE A 50 -35.62 24.57 -1.21
C ILE A 50 -35.47 23.85 0.14
N PRO A 51 -36.56 23.61 0.93
CA PRO A 51 -36.42 22.88 2.22
C PRO A 51 -35.82 21.49 2.10
N VAL A 52 -35.96 20.81 0.95
CA VAL A 52 -35.40 19.50 0.70
C VAL A 52 -33.86 19.55 0.63
N PHE A 53 -33.28 20.71 0.31
CA PHE A 53 -31.81 20.87 0.35
C PHE A 53 -31.24 20.67 1.76
N ALA A 54 -32.02 20.81 2.83
CA ALA A 54 -31.57 20.51 4.18
C ALA A 54 -31.16 19.03 4.38
N ILE A 55 -31.59 18.12 3.49
CA ILE A 55 -31.20 16.70 3.49
C ILE A 55 -29.81 16.51 2.86
N CYS A 56 -29.31 17.47 2.07
CA CYS A 56 -28.04 17.37 1.35
C CYS A 56 -26.84 16.99 2.25
N PRO A 57 -26.63 17.61 3.43
CA PRO A 57 -25.52 17.22 4.30
C PRO A 57 -25.58 15.76 4.74
N LEU A 58 -26.78 15.23 5.01
CA LEU A 58 -26.97 13.82 5.38
C LEU A 58 -26.63 12.90 4.22
N LEU A 59 -27.06 13.21 3.00
CA LEU A 59 -26.73 12.44 1.80
C LEU A 59 -25.22 12.45 1.55
N LEU A 60 -24.58 13.60 1.61
CA LEU A 60 -23.14 13.74 1.46
C LEU A 60 -22.38 12.93 2.51
N PHE A 61 -22.83 12.93 3.76
CA PHE A 61 -22.22 12.14 4.83
C PHE A 61 -22.29 10.65 4.54
N ILE A 62 -23.45 10.15 4.07
CA ILE A 62 -23.62 8.74 3.70
C ILE A 62 -22.71 8.38 2.52
N ILE A 63 -22.69 9.21 1.47
CA ILE A 63 -21.82 9.02 0.30
C ILE A 63 -20.35 8.99 0.74
N TRP A 64 -19.94 9.94 1.58
CA TRP A 64 -18.59 10.00 2.13
C TRP A 64 -18.23 8.74 2.92
N LEU A 65 -19.10 8.24 3.81
CA LEU A 65 -18.85 6.99 4.55
C LEU A 65 -18.66 5.78 3.63
N CYS A 66 -19.41 5.71 2.54
CA CYS A 66 -19.32 4.60 1.59
C CYS A 66 -18.07 4.69 0.72
N THR A 67 -17.73 5.88 0.23
CA THR A 67 -16.72 6.08 -0.82
C THR A 67 -15.33 6.37 -0.27
N TRP A 68 -15.22 7.06 0.88
CA TRP A 68 -13.92 7.36 1.50
C TRP A 68 -13.11 6.10 1.82
N ARG A 69 -13.79 5.02 2.12
CA ARG A 69 -13.18 3.70 2.34
C ARG A 69 -12.40 3.17 1.14
N LEU A 70 -12.73 3.61 -0.07
CA LEU A 70 -12.07 3.15 -1.30
C LEU A 70 -10.68 3.75 -1.47
N VAL A 71 -10.45 4.93 -0.91
CA VAL A 71 -9.18 5.68 -1.02
C VAL A 71 -8.41 5.77 0.31
N SER A 72 -8.94 5.17 1.39
CA SER A 72 -8.32 5.15 2.71
C SER A 72 -7.95 3.72 3.07
N TYR A 73 -6.74 3.32 2.74
CA TYR A 73 -6.14 2.04 3.10
C TYR A 73 -4.65 2.20 3.32
N ASP A 74 -4.11 1.39 4.23
CA ASP A 74 -2.70 1.31 4.54
C ASP A 74 -2.10 0.07 3.89
N TYR A 75 -0.79 0.01 3.82
CA TYR A 75 -0.07 -1.16 3.33
C TYR A 75 0.41 -2.01 4.50
N TYR A 76 0.50 -3.31 4.27
CA TYR A 76 1.14 -4.22 5.19
C TYR A 76 2.05 -5.17 4.41
N TYR A 77 3.05 -5.66 5.11
CA TYR A 77 3.70 -6.89 4.72
C TYR A 77 3.76 -7.87 5.90
N GLU A 78 3.75 -9.14 5.58
CA GLU A 78 3.92 -10.23 6.51
C GLU A 78 4.95 -11.20 5.94
N PHE A 79 6.05 -11.39 6.67
CA PHE A 79 7.07 -12.37 6.35
C PHE A 79 6.88 -13.57 7.28
N LYS A 80 6.64 -14.75 6.72
CA LYS A 80 6.45 -15.98 7.46
C LYS A 80 7.12 -17.14 6.74
N ALA A 81 8.10 -17.78 7.40
CA ALA A 81 8.76 -19.00 6.93
C ALA A 81 9.25 -18.95 5.46
N GLY A 82 9.88 -17.83 5.06
CA GLY A 82 10.40 -17.66 3.70
C GLY A 82 9.36 -17.24 2.65
N THR A 83 8.15 -16.88 3.08
CA THR A 83 7.12 -16.30 2.22
C THR A 83 6.86 -14.87 2.67
N LEU A 84 6.90 -13.95 1.72
CA LEU A 84 6.56 -12.54 1.91
C LEU A 84 5.19 -12.26 1.29
N GLU A 85 4.22 -11.92 2.12
CA GLU A 85 2.91 -11.47 1.70
C GLU A 85 2.81 -9.95 1.82
N LEU A 86 2.37 -9.27 0.76
CA LEU A 86 2.16 -7.83 0.71
C LEU A 86 0.72 -7.53 0.30
N GLY A 87 0.17 -6.50 0.89
CA GLY A 87 -1.20 -6.13 0.56
C GLY A 87 -1.65 -4.81 1.17
N ALA A 88 -2.96 -4.63 1.12
CA ALA A 88 -3.64 -3.51 1.73
C ALA A 88 -4.35 -3.96 3.01
N VAL A 89 -4.32 -3.13 4.02
CA VAL A 89 -5.08 -3.31 5.26
C VAL A 89 -6.01 -2.14 5.47
N ARG A 90 -7.24 -2.41 5.89
CA ARG A 90 -8.17 -1.38 6.34
C ARG A 90 -8.16 -1.36 7.86
N LEU A 91 -7.66 -0.27 8.40
CA LEU A 91 -7.64 -0.07 9.84
C LEU A 91 -9.02 0.36 10.34
N LYS A 92 -9.80 -0.61 10.85
CA LYS A 92 -10.63 -0.37 12.03
C LYS A 92 -9.85 -0.91 13.22
N LYS A 93 -9.78 -0.13 14.31
CA LYS A 93 -9.04 -0.47 15.54
C LYS A 93 -9.30 -1.89 16.10
N SER A 94 -10.44 -2.51 15.78
CA SER A 94 -10.85 -3.82 16.30
C SER A 94 -10.79 -4.97 15.28
N ASP A 95 -10.71 -4.69 13.97
CA ASP A 95 -10.78 -5.74 12.96
C ASP A 95 -9.89 -5.38 11.77
N ARG A 96 -8.64 -5.82 11.82
CA ARG A 96 -7.66 -5.64 10.74
C ARG A 96 -7.96 -6.62 9.63
N ARG A 97 -8.77 -6.23 8.66
CA ARG A 97 -8.95 -7.03 7.45
C ARG A 97 -7.79 -6.83 6.51
N LYS A 98 -6.97 -7.85 6.40
CA LYS A 98 -5.88 -7.95 5.42
C LYS A 98 -6.47 -8.34 4.05
N PHE A 99 -6.01 -7.65 3.01
CA PHE A 99 -6.33 -7.95 1.62
C PHE A 99 -5.01 -8.22 0.90
N PRO A 100 -4.57 -9.49 0.84
CA PRO A 100 -3.34 -9.85 0.16
C PRO A 100 -3.45 -9.51 -1.33
N LYS A 101 -2.42 -8.86 -1.87
CA LYS A 101 -2.34 -8.51 -3.29
C LYS A 101 -1.21 -9.23 -4.00
N LEU A 102 -0.16 -9.57 -3.27
CA LEU A 102 1.02 -10.22 -3.80
C LEU A 102 1.62 -11.15 -2.75
N THR A 103 1.92 -12.36 -3.15
CA THR A 103 2.67 -13.33 -2.35
C THR A 103 3.93 -13.71 -3.11
N VAL A 104 5.09 -13.54 -2.48
CA VAL A 104 6.41 -13.84 -3.05
C VAL A 104 7.10 -14.86 -2.17
N HIS A 105 7.51 -15.99 -2.75
CA HIS A 105 8.40 -16.91 -2.08
C HIS A 105 9.83 -16.41 -2.21
N ILE A 106 10.54 -16.29 -1.10
CA ILE A 106 11.88 -15.70 -1.09
C ILE A 106 12.89 -16.55 -1.89
N ARG A 107 12.65 -17.85 -2.03
CA ARG A 107 13.45 -18.72 -2.91
C ARG A 107 13.38 -18.33 -4.40
N ASP A 108 12.29 -17.68 -4.82
CA ASP A 108 12.07 -17.25 -6.20
C ASP A 108 12.63 -15.83 -6.45
N VAL A 109 13.20 -15.20 -5.41
CA VAL A 109 13.81 -13.87 -5.49
C VAL A 109 15.23 -14.01 -6.04
N GLU A 110 15.46 -13.35 -7.17
CA GLU A 110 16.76 -13.32 -7.85
C GLU A 110 17.69 -12.23 -7.28
N TYR A 111 17.09 -11.11 -6.87
CA TYR A 111 17.83 -9.94 -6.37
C TYR A 111 17.01 -9.19 -5.32
N ALA A 112 17.69 -8.72 -4.28
CA ALA A 112 17.10 -7.90 -3.23
C ALA A 112 18.10 -6.85 -2.76
N ASP A 113 17.73 -5.58 -2.77
CA ASP A 113 18.56 -4.49 -2.29
C ASP A 113 17.69 -3.30 -1.84
N GLU A 114 18.35 -2.28 -1.28
CA GLU A 114 17.75 -0.99 -1.02
C GLU A 114 17.46 -0.27 -2.34
N TYR A 115 16.27 0.33 -2.44
CA TYR A 115 15.89 1.08 -3.64
C TYR A 115 16.68 2.41 -3.72
N PRO A 116 17.21 2.82 -4.89
CA PRO A 116 16.84 2.33 -6.22
C PRO A 116 17.51 1.02 -6.68
N GLY A 117 18.51 0.49 -5.95
CA GLY A 117 19.19 -0.73 -6.33
C GLY A 117 20.11 -0.58 -7.55
N ASP A 118 20.56 -1.70 -8.07
CA ASP A 118 21.40 -1.77 -9.26
C ASP A 118 20.54 -1.73 -10.53
N SER A 119 20.75 -0.69 -11.36
CA SER A 119 19.99 -0.46 -12.59
C SER A 119 20.10 -1.60 -13.60
N GLU A 120 21.25 -2.30 -13.68
CA GLU A 120 21.44 -3.43 -14.58
C GLU A 120 20.56 -4.62 -14.16
N LYS A 121 20.44 -4.85 -12.86
CA LYS A 121 19.61 -5.95 -12.32
C LYS A 121 18.12 -5.64 -12.38
N LEU A 122 17.77 -4.37 -12.53
CA LEU A 122 16.40 -3.90 -12.72
C LEU A 122 16.01 -3.84 -14.21
N ALA A 123 16.91 -4.15 -15.13
CA ALA A 123 16.59 -4.26 -16.54
C ALA A 123 15.63 -5.45 -16.80
N ASP A 124 14.82 -5.34 -17.86
CA ASP A 124 13.85 -6.36 -18.31
C ASP A 124 12.73 -6.70 -17.33
N ILE A 125 12.42 -5.79 -16.40
CA ILE A 125 11.27 -5.98 -15.51
C ILE A 125 9.98 -5.62 -16.26
N LYS A 126 9.11 -6.62 -16.39
CA LYS A 126 7.80 -6.45 -17.05
C LYS A 126 6.75 -5.78 -16.17
N LYS A 127 6.83 -5.99 -14.85
CA LYS A 127 5.82 -5.51 -13.92
C LYS A 127 6.45 -5.06 -12.61
N VAL A 128 6.10 -3.86 -12.18
CA VAL A 128 6.55 -3.29 -10.89
C VAL A 128 5.34 -3.11 -9.98
N TYR A 129 5.42 -3.70 -8.79
CA TYR A 129 4.44 -3.54 -7.73
C TYR A 129 5.02 -2.59 -6.68
N ASP A 130 4.38 -1.45 -6.48
CA ASP A 130 4.83 -0.45 -5.50
C ASP A 130 3.89 -0.43 -4.30
N PHE A 131 4.42 -0.88 -3.16
CA PHE A 131 3.81 -0.86 -1.85
C PHE A 131 4.56 0.08 -0.89
N SER A 132 5.36 1.04 -1.38
CA SER A 132 6.06 1.98 -0.53
C SER A 132 5.09 2.96 0.16
N GLU A 133 5.48 3.48 1.31
CA GLU A 133 4.75 4.55 2.03
C GLU A 133 4.70 5.82 1.18
N SER A 134 5.86 6.20 0.64
CA SER A 134 6.09 7.37 -0.20
C SER A 134 7.19 7.06 -1.24
N LYS A 135 7.14 7.76 -2.37
CA LYS A 135 8.21 7.67 -3.39
C LYS A 135 9.55 8.20 -2.90
N SER A 136 9.55 9.05 -1.87
CA SER A 136 10.74 9.65 -1.28
C SER A 136 11.20 8.97 0.00
N SER A 137 10.57 7.88 0.43
CA SER A 137 10.97 7.17 1.64
C SER A 137 12.39 6.60 1.51
N PRO A 138 13.24 6.77 2.54
CA PRO A 138 14.60 6.24 2.53
C PRO A 138 14.68 4.73 2.81
N ASN A 139 13.61 4.13 3.33
CA ASN A 139 13.62 2.75 3.81
C ASN A 139 13.07 1.76 2.78
N ARG A 140 13.07 2.12 1.50
CA ARG A 140 12.50 1.25 0.46
C ARG A 140 13.44 0.11 0.11
N ILE A 141 12.87 -1.10 0.07
CA ILE A 141 13.53 -2.32 -0.41
C ILE A 141 12.91 -2.69 -1.76
N VAL A 142 13.76 -3.07 -2.71
CA VAL A 142 13.35 -3.67 -3.98
C VAL A 142 13.69 -5.15 -3.99
N LEU A 143 12.71 -5.98 -4.37
CA LEU A 143 12.88 -7.40 -4.63
C LEU A 143 12.56 -7.68 -6.09
N VAL A 144 13.46 -8.35 -6.81
CA VAL A 144 13.21 -8.86 -8.15
C VAL A 144 13.01 -10.37 -8.05
N PHE A 145 11.91 -10.84 -8.56
CA PHE A 145 11.51 -12.25 -8.49
C PHE A 145 10.94 -12.73 -9.83
N ARG A 146 10.96 -14.04 -10.01
CA ARG A 146 10.39 -14.67 -11.19
C ARG A 146 8.90 -14.95 -10.96
N SER A 147 8.07 -14.37 -11.82
CA SER A 147 6.63 -14.63 -11.90
C SER A 147 6.31 -15.49 -13.12
N SER A 148 5.11 -16.04 -13.18
CA SER A 148 4.58 -16.76 -14.36
C SER A 148 4.59 -15.91 -15.65
N GLU A 149 4.50 -14.59 -15.51
CA GLU A 149 4.51 -13.62 -16.62
C GLU A 149 5.92 -13.12 -16.98
N GLY A 150 6.95 -13.57 -16.27
CA GLY A 150 8.35 -13.14 -16.42
C GLY A 150 8.91 -12.48 -15.17
N ARG A 151 9.98 -11.68 -15.34
CA ARG A 151 10.61 -10.97 -14.22
C ARG A 151 9.70 -9.83 -13.73
N ALA A 152 9.48 -9.79 -12.42
CA ALA A 152 8.70 -8.75 -11.77
C ALA A 152 9.49 -8.17 -10.58
N ALA A 153 9.22 -6.91 -10.23
CA ALA A 153 9.78 -6.28 -9.05
C ALA A 153 8.68 -5.87 -8.08
N VAL A 154 8.99 -5.93 -6.80
CA VAL A 154 8.18 -5.33 -5.75
C VAL A 154 9.03 -4.37 -4.93
N ILE A 155 8.47 -3.20 -4.64
CA ILE A 155 9.07 -2.15 -3.82
C ILE A 155 8.18 -1.99 -2.59
N PHE A 156 8.76 -2.00 -1.40
CA PHE A 156 8.01 -1.85 -0.14
C PHE A 156 8.88 -1.23 0.95
N GLU A 157 8.25 -0.78 2.04
CA GLU A 157 8.97 -0.25 3.21
C GLU A 157 9.64 -1.37 3.98
N GLY A 158 10.95 -1.27 4.11
CA GLY A 158 11.75 -2.25 4.85
C GLY A 158 11.96 -1.87 6.31
N THR A 159 11.95 -2.85 7.18
CA THR A 159 12.49 -2.75 8.54
C THR A 159 13.78 -3.57 8.65
N ALA A 160 14.63 -3.23 9.62
CA ALA A 160 15.87 -3.99 9.84
C ALA A 160 15.61 -5.50 10.03
N LYS A 161 14.49 -5.85 10.67
CA LYS A 161 14.11 -7.25 10.88
C LYS A 161 13.81 -7.96 9.58
N VAL A 162 12.99 -7.37 8.70
CA VAL A 162 12.64 -8.01 7.42
C VAL A 162 13.83 -8.05 6.46
N ALA A 163 14.67 -7.01 6.43
CA ALA A 163 15.88 -6.98 5.64
C ALA A 163 16.84 -8.13 6.00
N ASN A 164 17.07 -8.35 7.30
CA ASN A 164 17.89 -9.45 7.79
C ASN A 164 17.27 -10.82 7.48
N LEU A 165 15.96 -10.97 7.56
CA LEU A 165 15.27 -12.20 7.19
C LEU A 165 15.42 -12.48 5.69
N ILE A 166 15.19 -11.50 4.82
CA ILE A 166 15.37 -11.64 3.38
C ILE A 166 16.83 -12.01 3.09
N ALA A 167 17.81 -11.35 3.71
CA ALA A 167 19.22 -11.64 3.54
C ALA A 167 19.61 -13.06 4.00
N ALA A 168 18.91 -13.62 4.98
CA ALA A 168 19.13 -14.97 5.46
C ALA A 168 18.54 -16.04 4.53
N PHE A 169 17.38 -15.77 3.93
CA PHE A 169 16.66 -16.74 3.09
C PHE A 169 16.95 -16.59 1.59
N CYS A 170 17.49 -15.45 1.13
CA CYS A 170 17.76 -15.15 -0.27
C CYS A 170 19.25 -14.97 -0.53
N GLN A 171 19.82 -15.76 -1.46
CA GLN A 171 21.22 -15.57 -1.86
C GLN A 171 21.49 -14.21 -2.52
N GLY A 172 20.50 -13.66 -3.25
CA GLY A 172 20.55 -12.33 -3.86
C GLY A 172 20.33 -11.17 -2.89
N GLY A 173 19.99 -11.43 -1.62
CA GLY A 173 19.69 -10.43 -0.60
C GLY A 173 20.85 -10.12 0.35
N LYS A 174 22.06 -10.61 0.09
CA LYS A 174 23.23 -10.40 0.96
C LYS A 174 23.59 -8.93 1.15
N SER A 175 23.28 -8.07 0.18
CA SER A 175 23.47 -6.62 0.24
C SER A 175 22.63 -5.94 1.33
N LEU A 176 21.51 -6.54 1.74
CA LEU A 176 20.64 -6.00 2.79
C LEU A 176 21.15 -6.25 4.20
N LYS A 177 22.13 -7.18 4.37
CA LYS A 177 22.63 -7.57 5.69
C LYS A 177 23.37 -6.40 6.36
N GLY A 178 22.89 -6.00 7.54
CA GLY A 178 23.52 -4.96 8.34
C GLY A 178 23.20 -3.51 7.93
N LYS A 179 22.33 -3.30 6.93
CA LYS A 179 21.84 -1.95 6.60
C LYS A 179 20.94 -1.42 7.73
N LYS A 180 21.07 -0.12 8.00
CA LYS A 180 20.25 0.57 9.01
C LYS A 180 18.99 1.11 8.31
N PHE A 181 17.86 0.50 8.60
CA PHE A 181 16.54 1.03 8.25
C PHE A 181 16.04 1.87 9.43
N HIS A 182 15.61 3.08 9.15
CA HIS A 182 15.01 3.97 10.15
C HIS A 182 13.57 3.51 10.39
N GLY A 183 13.32 2.98 11.58
CA GLY A 183 12.00 2.59 12.07
C GLY A 183 11.49 3.59 13.07
#